data_8829430935ea3b49bd47715386f1fc27
#
_entry.id   8829430935ea3b49bd47715386f1fc27
#
_cell.length_a   1.000
_cell.length_b   1.000
_cell.length_c   1.000
_cell.angle_alpha   90.00
_cell.angle_beta   90.00
_cell.angle_gamma   90.00
#
_symmetry.space_group_name_H-M   'P 1'
#
loop_
_entity.id
_entity.type
_entity.pdbx_description
1 polymer ?
#
loop_
_entity_poly.entity_id
_entity_poly.type
_entity_poly.pdbx_seq_one_letter_code
_entity_poly.pdbx_strand_id
1 'polypeptide(L)'
;MMRPLSIQALLGVAAGATLISVAGPALADPTAECSARNSNQIEIGTCMAEVMKAADEAMSMALEFATNAAADLDKTTGRESAVPALKAGQEAWSQYRDKHCEFVGTTFGGGSGTGIAIQNCRIESARDRYAELMQFVQ
;
A
#
# COMPACT_ATOMS: atom_id res chain seq x y z
N MET A 1 -52.18 -28.42 53.07
CA MET A 1 -52.41 -27.39 52.06
C MET A 1 -51.07 -27.05 51.43
N MET A 2 -50.70 -27.67 50.28
CA MET A 2 -49.44 -27.49 49.58
C MET A 2 -49.70 -26.59 48.38
N ARG A 3 -48.97 -25.45 48.27
CA ARG A 3 -49.00 -24.56 47.10
C ARG A 3 -47.92 -25.00 46.12
N PRO A 4 -48.19 -25.09 44.82
CA PRO A 4 -47.17 -25.39 43.83
C PRO A 4 -46.34 -24.14 43.48
N LEU A 5 -45.00 -24.29 43.42
CA LEU A 5 -44.06 -23.30 42.90
C LEU A 5 -44.12 -23.27 41.36
N SER A 6 -44.40 -22.10 40.84
CA SER A 6 -44.35 -21.85 39.39
C SER A 6 -42.88 -21.56 38.99
N ILE A 7 -42.35 -22.45 38.14
CA ILE A 7 -41.02 -22.24 37.49
C ILE A 7 -41.25 -21.34 36.28
N GLN A 8 -40.78 -20.08 36.34
CA GLN A 8 -40.73 -19.22 35.19
C GLN A 8 -39.42 -19.49 34.42
N ALA A 9 -39.55 -19.98 33.20
CA ALA A 9 -38.45 -20.16 32.28
C ALA A 9 -38.02 -18.79 31.71
N LEU A 10 -36.78 -18.36 32.02
CA LEU A 10 -36.13 -17.21 31.40
C LEU A 10 -35.59 -17.62 30.04
N LEU A 11 -36.24 -17.17 28.98
CA LEU A 11 -35.75 -17.23 27.60
C LEU A 11 -34.63 -16.15 27.43
N GLY A 12 -33.38 -16.58 27.46
CA GLY A 12 -32.22 -15.74 27.14
C GLY A 12 -32.15 -15.53 25.63
N VAL A 13 -32.37 -14.30 25.18
CA VAL A 13 -32.12 -13.86 23.80
C VAL A 13 -30.59 -13.64 23.67
N ALA A 14 -29.92 -14.56 22.98
CA ALA A 14 -28.52 -14.37 22.59
C ALA A 14 -28.44 -13.36 21.43
N ALA A 15 -28.05 -12.13 21.73
CA ALA A 15 -27.73 -11.13 20.71
C ALA A 15 -26.39 -11.50 20.04
N GLY A 16 -26.47 -12.11 18.86
CA GLY A 16 -25.29 -12.37 18.03
C GLY A 16 -24.73 -11.06 17.47
N ALA A 17 -23.60 -10.62 17.98
CA ALA A 17 -22.84 -9.51 17.41
C ALA A 17 -22.17 -10.00 16.12
N THR A 18 -22.73 -9.64 14.96
CA THR A 18 -22.08 -9.81 13.66
C THR A 18 -20.93 -8.81 13.56
N LEU A 19 -19.70 -9.30 13.65
CA LEU A 19 -18.50 -8.52 13.33
C LEU A 19 -18.47 -8.28 11.83
N ILE A 20 -18.86 -7.09 11.40
CA ILE A 20 -18.67 -6.64 10.02
C ILE A 20 -17.18 -6.33 9.88
N SER A 21 -16.40 -7.26 9.31
CA SER A 21 -15.04 -6.99 8.87
C SER A 21 -15.10 -6.00 7.71
N VAL A 22 -14.75 -4.73 7.98
CA VAL A 22 -14.52 -3.75 6.93
C VAL A 22 -13.19 -4.12 6.28
N ALA A 23 -13.23 -4.92 5.21
CA ALA A 23 -12.10 -5.10 4.32
C ALA A 23 -11.84 -3.72 3.69
N GLY A 24 -10.73 -3.09 4.03
CA GLY A 24 -10.24 -1.91 3.31
C GLY A 24 -10.08 -2.25 1.82
N PRO A 25 -10.09 -1.25 0.91
CA PRO A 25 -9.85 -1.51 -0.49
C PRO A 25 -8.49 -2.19 -0.64
N ALA A 26 -8.49 -3.49 -0.93
CA ALA A 26 -7.30 -4.17 -1.40
C ALA A 26 -6.94 -3.50 -2.73
N LEU A 27 -5.77 -2.83 -2.79
CA LEU A 27 -5.23 -2.37 -4.05
C LEU A 27 -5.07 -3.61 -4.92
N ALA A 28 -5.75 -3.63 -6.06
CA ALA A 28 -5.68 -4.80 -6.94
C ALA A 28 -4.24 -4.95 -7.45
N ASP A 29 -3.81 -6.22 -7.61
CA ASP A 29 -2.51 -6.55 -8.20
C ASP A 29 -2.39 -5.93 -9.60
N PRO A 30 -1.41 -5.06 -9.86
CA PRO A 30 -1.24 -4.39 -11.15
C PRO A 30 -1.15 -5.36 -12.32
N THR A 31 -0.49 -6.51 -12.13
CA THR A 31 -0.37 -7.54 -13.17
C THR A 31 -1.73 -8.15 -13.50
N ALA A 32 -2.56 -8.41 -12.49
CA ALA A 32 -3.92 -8.91 -12.68
C ALA A 32 -4.80 -7.88 -13.42
N GLU A 33 -4.72 -6.60 -13.04
CA GLU A 33 -5.45 -5.51 -13.70
C GLU A 33 -5.09 -5.40 -15.19
N CYS A 34 -3.78 -5.40 -15.51
CA CYS A 34 -3.31 -5.31 -16.89
C CYS A 34 -3.63 -6.57 -17.70
N SER A 35 -3.48 -7.76 -17.11
CA SER A 35 -3.79 -9.03 -17.79
C SER A 35 -5.28 -9.21 -18.07
N ALA A 36 -6.16 -8.63 -17.26
CA ALA A 36 -7.60 -8.68 -17.53
C ALA A 36 -8.04 -7.91 -18.78
N ARG A 37 -7.22 -6.96 -19.26
CA ARG A 37 -7.53 -6.09 -20.41
C ARG A 37 -6.69 -6.36 -21.64
N ASN A 38 -5.61 -7.10 -21.51
CA ASN A 38 -4.63 -7.33 -22.56
C ASN A 38 -4.35 -8.83 -22.73
N SER A 39 -4.14 -9.27 -23.96
CA SER A 39 -4.05 -10.70 -24.30
C SER A 39 -2.63 -11.19 -24.56
N ASN A 40 -1.65 -10.30 -24.66
CA ASN A 40 -0.26 -10.69 -24.92
C ASN A 40 0.72 -9.90 -24.03
N GLN A 41 1.94 -10.43 -23.89
CA GLN A 41 2.97 -9.91 -23.00
C GLN A 41 3.42 -8.48 -23.34
N ILE A 42 3.36 -8.08 -24.61
CA ILE A 42 3.76 -6.73 -25.04
C ILE A 42 2.74 -5.71 -24.55
N GLU A 43 1.45 -5.97 -24.74
CA GLU A 43 0.36 -5.13 -24.30
C GLU A 43 0.30 -5.05 -22.77
N ILE A 44 0.48 -6.18 -22.08
CA ILE A 44 0.56 -6.22 -20.60
C ILE A 44 1.73 -5.36 -20.12
N GLY A 45 2.92 -5.50 -20.72
CA GLY A 45 4.10 -4.70 -20.39
C GLY A 45 3.89 -3.20 -20.61
N THR A 46 3.19 -2.80 -21.68
CA THR A 46 2.82 -1.39 -21.93
C THR A 46 1.87 -0.86 -20.88
N CYS A 47 0.80 -1.61 -20.55
CA CYS A 47 -0.12 -1.26 -19.49
C CYS A 47 0.61 -1.11 -18.13
N MET A 48 1.49 -2.04 -17.80
CA MET A 48 2.29 -1.99 -16.57
C MET A 48 3.19 -0.75 -16.51
N ALA A 49 3.76 -0.32 -17.64
CA ALA A 49 4.59 0.89 -17.70
C ALA A 49 3.76 2.16 -17.43
N GLU A 50 2.53 2.24 -17.93
CA GLU A 50 1.62 3.34 -17.65
C GLU A 50 1.20 3.38 -16.18
N VAL A 51 0.85 2.23 -15.59
CA VAL A 51 0.50 2.11 -14.18
C VAL A 51 1.70 2.48 -13.29
N MET A 52 2.91 2.06 -13.65
CA MET A 52 4.14 2.42 -12.94
C MET A 52 4.37 3.92 -12.94
N LYS A 53 4.22 4.57 -14.11
CA LYS A 53 4.34 6.02 -14.22
C LYS A 53 3.35 6.75 -13.29
N ALA A 54 2.08 6.35 -13.30
CA ALA A 54 1.05 6.94 -12.45
C ALA A 54 1.35 6.73 -10.94
N ALA A 55 1.86 5.54 -10.55
CA ALA A 55 2.25 5.26 -9.17
C ALA A 55 3.45 6.10 -8.72
N ASP A 56 4.46 6.28 -9.58
CA ASP A 56 5.64 7.11 -9.30
C ASP A 56 5.25 8.60 -9.20
N GLU A 57 4.34 9.08 -10.04
CA GLU A 57 3.82 10.46 -9.97
C GLU A 57 3.06 10.70 -8.66
N ALA A 58 2.19 9.78 -8.26
CA ALA A 58 1.47 9.86 -6.99
C ALA A 58 2.43 9.86 -5.79
N MET A 59 3.40 8.97 -5.77
CA MET A 59 4.44 8.90 -4.73
C MET A 59 5.27 10.19 -4.68
N SER A 60 5.61 10.76 -5.82
CA SER A 60 6.32 12.06 -5.90
C SER A 60 5.51 13.21 -5.28
N MET A 61 4.21 13.28 -5.54
CA MET A 61 3.33 14.27 -4.92
C MET A 61 3.25 14.08 -3.40
N ALA A 62 3.14 12.84 -2.92
CA ALA A 62 3.16 12.55 -1.48
C ALA A 62 4.48 12.96 -0.83
N LEU A 63 5.61 12.78 -1.51
CA LEU A 63 6.93 13.21 -1.04
C LEU A 63 7.01 14.75 -0.93
N GLU A 64 6.42 15.47 -1.87
CA GLU A 64 6.34 16.93 -1.81
C GLU A 64 5.54 17.39 -0.59
N PHE A 65 4.34 16.81 -0.35
CA PHE A 65 3.54 17.12 0.83
C PHE A 65 4.28 16.80 2.14
N ALA A 66 4.90 15.62 2.23
CA ALA A 66 5.69 15.23 3.40
C ALA A 66 6.90 16.17 3.60
N THR A 67 7.52 16.65 2.51
CA THR A 67 8.64 17.60 2.59
C THR A 67 8.18 18.96 3.13
N ASN A 68 7.01 19.43 2.72
CA ASN A 68 6.43 20.67 3.23
C ASN A 68 6.09 20.54 4.73
N ALA A 69 5.49 19.43 5.14
CA ALA A 69 5.22 19.16 6.56
C ALA A 69 6.52 19.09 7.40
N ALA A 70 7.57 18.44 6.87
CA ALA A 70 8.88 18.38 7.51
C ALA A 70 9.52 19.79 7.64
N ALA A 71 9.39 20.63 6.62
CA ALA A 71 9.90 22.02 6.65
C ALA A 71 9.17 22.88 7.69
N ASP A 72 7.85 22.71 7.80
CA ASP A 72 7.07 23.41 8.83
C ASP A 72 7.43 22.93 10.24
N LEU A 73 7.72 21.64 10.41
CA LEU A 73 8.23 21.10 11.67
C LEU A 73 9.61 21.69 12.03
N ASP A 74 10.54 21.69 11.08
CA ASP A 74 11.88 22.27 11.28
C ASP A 74 11.78 23.76 11.70
N LYS A 75 10.94 24.53 11.00
CA LYS A 75 10.68 25.93 11.32
C LYS A 75 10.07 26.12 12.71
N THR A 76 9.09 25.30 13.07
CA THR A 76 8.36 25.42 14.36
C THR A 76 9.26 25.05 15.54
N THR A 77 10.11 24.02 15.36
CA THR A 77 10.99 23.53 16.43
C THR A 77 12.35 24.24 16.48
N GLY A 78 12.70 25.00 15.45
CA GLY A 78 14.04 25.60 15.29
C GLY A 78 15.13 24.54 15.04
N ARG A 79 14.78 23.34 14.58
CA ARG A 79 15.70 22.22 14.33
C ARG A 79 15.68 21.88 12.84
N GLU A 80 16.76 22.10 12.14
CA GLU A 80 16.91 21.76 10.72
C GLU A 80 17.27 20.27 10.55
N SER A 81 16.39 19.36 10.90
CA SER A 81 16.66 17.92 10.93
C SER A 81 15.64 17.06 10.18
N ALA A 82 14.36 17.46 10.11
CA ALA A 82 13.32 16.66 9.51
C ALA A 82 13.43 16.57 7.99
N VAL A 83 13.68 17.70 7.30
CA VAL A 83 13.85 17.71 5.84
C VAL A 83 15.08 16.91 5.41
N PRO A 84 16.29 17.08 6.02
CA PRO A 84 17.43 16.24 5.66
C PRO A 84 17.21 14.75 5.90
N ALA A 85 16.55 14.38 7.01
CA ALA A 85 16.25 12.98 7.32
C ALA A 85 15.29 12.35 6.32
N LEU A 86 14.21 13.09 5.94
CA LEU A 86 13.27 12.62 4.92
C LEU A 86 13.97 12.42 3.56
N LYS A 87 14.81 13.36 3.14
CA LYS A 87 15.58 13.25 1.87
C LYS A 87 16.50 12.04 1.87
N ALA A 88 17.28 11.85 2.94
CA ALA A 88 18.19 10.71 3.06
C ALA A 88 17.42 9.38 3.08
N GLY A 89 16.29 9.32 3.78
CA GLY A 89 15.41 8.15 3.80
C GLY A 89 14.81 7.84 2.43
N GLN A 90 14.39 8.86 1.68
CA GLN A 90 13.85 8.68 0.33
C GLN A 90 14.91 8.20 -0.67
N GLU A 91 16.13 8.70 -0.58
CA GLU A 91 17.25 8.23 -1.41
C GLU A 91 17.58 6.76 -1.14
N ALA A 92 17.71 6.38 0.13
CA ALA A 92 17.97 5.01 0.54
C ALA A 92 16.82 4.07 0.12
N TRP A 93 15.57 4.50 0.26
CA TRP A 93 14.40 3.75 -0.19
C TRP A 93 14.41 3.54 -1.71
N SER A 94 14.74 4.55 -2.50
CA SER A 94 14.81 4.44 -3.96
C SER A 94 15.85 3.39 -4.41
N GLN A 95 17.03 3.42 -3.79
CA GLN A 95 18.08 2.43 -4.05
C GLN A 95 17.65 1.01 -3.64
N TYR A 96 17.00 0.89 -2.48
CA TYR A 96 16.44 -0.38 -2.03
C TYR A 96 15.41 -0.93 -3.01
N ARG A 97 14.41 -0.10 -3.43
CA ARG A 97 13.36 -0.48 -4.38
C ARG A 97 13.96 -1.06 -5.66
N ASP A 98 14.93 -0.36 -6.24
CA ASP A 98 15.54 -0.79 -7.49
C ASP A 98 16.24 -2.15 -7.33
N LYS A 99 17.07 -2.33 -6.30
CA LYS A 99 17.78 -3.58 -6.06
C LYS A 99 16.86 -4.73 -5.66
N HIS A 100 15.87 -4.45 -4.83
CA HIS A 100 14.88 -5.44 -4.42
C HIS A 100 14.06 -5.94 -5.62
N CYS A 101 13.57 -5.04 -6.47
CA CYS A 101 12.77 -5.42 -7.61
C CYS A 101 13.59 -6.10 -8.73
N GLU A 102 14.87 -5.76 -8.90
CA GLU A 102 15.81 -6.55 -9.71
C GLU A 102 15.92 -7.98 -9.17
N PHE A 103 16.09 -8.15 -7.85
CA PHE A 103 16.12 -9.48 -7.23
C PHE A 103 14.81 -10.25 -7.47
N VAL A 104 13.64 -9.62 -7.26
CA VAL A 104 12.34 -10.24 -7.57
C VAL A 104 12.30 -10.72 -9.01
N GLY A 105 12.77 -9.91 -9.97
CA GLY A 105 12.86 -10.31 -11.37
C GLY A 105 13.68 -11.59 -11.60
N THR A 106 14.80 -11.78 -10.87
CA THR A 106 15.63 -12.98 -11.02
C THR A 106 14.91 -14.27 -10.66
N THR A 107 13.90 -14.21 -9.79
CA THR A 107 13.11 -15.39 -9.38
C THR A 107 12.26 -15.96 -10.52
N PHE A 108 12.08 -15.21 -11.62
CA PHE A 108 11.36 -15.63 -12.83
C PHE A 108 12.26 -16.32 -13.87
N GLY A 109 13.53 -16.56 -13.55
CA GLY A 109 14.44 -17.37 -14.37
C GLY A 109 14.80 -16.79 -15.74
N GLY A 110 14.65 -15.47 -15.97
CA GLY A 110 15.01 -14.80 -17.23
C GLY A 110 13.98 -14.95 -18.36
N GLY A 111 12.78 -15.49 -18.08
CA GLY A 111 11.68 -15.58 -19.03
C GLY A 111 10.99 -14.23 -19.30
N SER A 112 10.01 -14.23 -20.23
CA SER A 112 9.24 -13.04 -20.62
C SER A 112 8.48 -12.37 -19.45
N GLY A 113 8.19 -13.10 -18.38
CA GLY A 113 7.57 -12.58 -17.15
C GLY A 113 8.50 -11.74 -16.27
N THR A 114 9.83 -11.84 -16.45
CA THR A 114 10.82 -11.12 -15.61
C THR A 114 10.56 -9.61 -15.59
N GLY A 115 10.39 -8.99 -16.76
CA GLY A 115 10.15 -7.55 -16.88
C GLY A 115 8.83 -7.12 -16.22
N ILE A 116 7.77 -7.92 -16.37
CA ILE A 116 6.47 -7.68 -15.74
C ILE A 116 6.58 -7.78 -14.22
N ALA A 117 7.30 -8.79 -13.70
CA ALA A 117 7.52 -8.96 -12.27
C ALA A 117 8.30 -7.78 -11.64
N ILE A 118 9.31 -7.26 -12.34
CA ILE A 118 10.06 -6.06 -11.92
C ILE A 118 9.14 -4.85 -11.86
N GLN A 119 8.32 -4.64 -12.91
CA GLN A 119 7.37 -3.52 -12.95
C GLN A 119 6.33 -3.64 -11.84
N ASN A 120 5.77 -4.83 -11.62
CA ASN A 120 4.80 -5.08 -10.53
C ASN A 120 5.40 -4.72 -9.17
N CYS A 121 6.56 -5.24 -8.85
CA CYS A 121 7.27 -4.94 -7.61
C CYS A 121 7.50 -3.43 -7.43
N ARG A 122 7.90 -2.70 -8.49
CA ARG A 122 8.12 -1.26 -8.43
C ARG A 122 6.83 -0.48 -8.20
N ILE A 123 5.71 -0.89 -8.82
CA ILE A 123 4.39 -0.27 -8.62
C ILE A 123 3.93 -0.45 -7.19
N GLU A 124 3.97 -1.69 -6.67
CA GLU A 124 3.57 -1.99 -5.29
C GLU A 124 4.42 -1.19 -4.30
N SER A 125 5.75 -1.21 -4.47
CA SER A 125 6.65 -0.42 -3.62
C SER A 125 6.34 1.09 -3.66
N ALA A 126 6.00 1.65 -4.82
CA ALA A 126 5.65 3.08 -4.93
C ALA A 126 4.31 3.39 -4.24
N ARG A 127 3.32 2.49 -4.36
CA ARG A 127 2.03 2.61 -3.66
C ARG A 127 2.19 2.54 -2.15
N ASP A 128 3.02 1.61 -1.66
CA ASP A 128 3.33 1.50 -0.24
C ASP A 128 4.05 2.75 0.28
N ARG A 129 5.02 3.25 -0.48
CA ARG A 129 5.73 4.48 -0.12
C ARG A 129 4.83 5.70 -0.12
N TYR A 130 3.92 5.80 -1.07
CA TYR A 130 2.87 6.83 -1.06
C TYR A 130 2.08 6.80 0.25
N ALA A 131 1.60 5.62 0.65
CA ALA A 131 0.81 5.47 1.87
C ALA A 131 1.62 5.82 3.14
N GLU A 132 2.90 5.45 3.20
CA GLU A 132 3.81 5.83 4.30
C GLU A 132 4.01 7.35 4.37
N LEU A 133 4.30 8.01 3.23
CA LEU A 133 4.53 9.44 3.18
C LEU A 133 3.30 10.25 3.59
N MET A 134 2.10 9.79 3.18
CA MET A 134 0.84 10.45 3.52
C MET A 134 0.50 10.40 5.02
N GLN A 135 1.12 9.51 5.81
CA GLN A 135 0.95 9.49 7.26
C GLN A 135 1.57 10.72 7.95
N PHE A 136 2.51 11.40 7.31
CA PHE A 136 3.17 12.60 7.84
C PHE A 136 2.52 13.91 7.37
N VAL A 137 1.50 13.81 6.52
CA VAL A 137 0.72 14.96 6.02
C VAL A 137 -0.54 15.10 6.87
N GLN A 138 -0.48 15.97 7.89
CA GLN A 138 -1.61 16.27 8.79
C GLN A 138 -2.00 17.74 8.69
#